data_ab19c50dec709719d917901e5051582f
#
_entry.id   ab19c50dec709719d917901e5051582f
#
_cell.length_a   1.000
_cell.length_b   1.000
_cell.length_c   1.000
_cell.angle_alpha   90.00
_cell.angle_beta   90.00
_cell.angle_gamma   90.00
#
_symmetry.space_group_name_H-M   'P 1'
#
loop_
_entity.id
_entity.type
_entity.pdbx_description
1 polymer ?
#
loop_
_entity_poly.entity_id
_entity_poly.type
_entity_poly.pdbx_seq_one_letter_code
_entity_poly.pdbx_strand_id
1 'polypeptide(L)'
;MQQTVRFVCSVSMAAALVSLGSSVSARAADTTAFGLIKEGNRYVGEQSKDRVVQIRSEKSVGTLTPNIWFVVFYDPTASLKSTEVKFGAGQMLTVKRPMRLLEPVTGGDLPLDRDKLKIDSPEAIQIALKQPMLEHLKITATRLTLDRVGEGVLGHAGPGQGVWKVRLWASKLRDPARDAEIGEVWVSALDGQVVKNDLKINRVD
;
A
#
# COMPACT_ATOMS: atom_id res chain seq x y z
N MET A 1 -13.40 -13.15 -91.68
CA MET A 1 -14.10 -13.52 -90.44
C MET A 1 -13.05 -13.62 -89.28
N GLN A 2 -12.94 -12.59 -88.50
CA GLN A 2 -12.03 -12.52 -87.36
C GLN A 2 -12.85 -12.58 -86.05
N GLN A 3 -12.63 -13.62 -85.26
CA GLN A 3 -13.20 -13.73 -83.94
C GLN A 3 -12.21 -13.20 -82.90
N THR A 4 -12.61 -12.18 -82.23
CA THR A 4 -11.83 -11.56 -81.15
C THR A 4 -12.21 -12.23 -79.86
N VAL A 5 -11.26 -12.94 -79.27
CA VAL A 5 -11.38 -13.51 -77.89
C VAL A 5 -11.01 -12.43 -76.83
N ARG A 6 -11.97 -12.06 -76.02
CA ARG A 6 -11.76 -11.17 -74.88
C ARG A 6 -11.40 -12.02 -73.67
N PHE A 7 -10.17 -11.87 -73.15
CA PHE A 7 -9.73 -12.37 -71.83
C PHE A 7 -10.24 -11.41 -70.75
N VAL A 8 -11.04 -11.94 -69.82
CA VAL A 8 -11.45 -11.23 -68.66
C VAL A 8 -10.49 -11.67 -67.52
N CYS A 9 -9.62 -10.77 -67.11
CA CYS A 9 -8.79 -10.96 -65.91
C CYS A 9 -9.61 -10.61 -64.65
N SER A 10 -9.95 -11.65 -63.87
CA SER A 10 -10.51 -11.48 -62.53
C SER A 10 -9.40 -11.19 -61.54
N VAL A 11 -9.36 -9.99 -61.01
CA VAL A 11 -8.46 -9.60 -59.91
C VAL A 11 -9.14 -9.95 -58.59
N SER A 12 -8.68 -11.01 -57.94
CA SER A 12 -9.10 -11.38 -56.59
C SER A 12 -8.37 -10.52 -55.59
N MET A 13 -9.09 -9.60 -54.98
CA MET A 13 -8.58 -8.71 -53.91
C MET A 13 -8.69 -9.46 -52.57
N ALA A 14 -7.58 -10.01 -52.09
CA ALA A 14 -7.48 -10.62 -50.76
C ALA A 14 -7.40 -9.50 -49.69
N ALA A 15 -8.49 -9.29 -48.97
CA ALA A 15 -8.52 -8.39 -47.82
C ALA A 15 -7.82 -9.06 -46.61
N ALA A 16 -6.60 -8.65 -46.30
CA ALA A 16 -5.90 -9.03 -45.07
C ALA A 16 -6.49 -8.24 -43.90
N LEU A 17 -7.26 -8.93 -43.07
CA LEU A 17 -7.70 -8.42 -41.76
C LEU A 17 -6.51 -8.42 -40.81
N VAL A 18 -5.86 -7.26 -40.63
CA VAL A 18 -4.90 -7.02 -39.58
C VAL A 18 -5.69 -6.77 -38.29
N SER A 19 -5.82 -7.82 -37.47
CA SER A 19 -6.32 -7.68 -36.08
C SER A 19 -5.25 -6.98 -35.26
N LEU A 20 -5.37 -5.66 -35.06
CA LEU A 20 -4.65 -4.93 -34.02
C LEU A 20 -5.13 -5.43 -32.67
N GLY A 21 -4.42 -6.42 -32.15
CA GLY A 21 -4.54 -6.83 -30.77
C GLY A 21 -4.07 -5.68 -29.89
N SER A 22 -5.00 -4.86 -29.41
CA SER A 22 -4.74 -3.91 -28.32
C SER A 22 -4.36 -4.71 -27.08
N SER A 23 -3.06 -4.91 -26.87
CA SER A 23 -2.56 -5.34 -25.57
C SER A 23 -2.87 -4.22 -24.57
N VAL A 24 -4.00 -4.36 -23.88
CA VAL A 24 -4.28 -3.59 -22.67
C VAL A 24 -3.21 -4.02 -21.68
N SER A 25 -2.09 -3.29 -21.64
CA SER A 25 -1.20 -3.32 -20.50
C SER A 25 -2.06 -2.91 -19.30
N ALA A 26 -2.51 -3.89 -18.53
CA ALA A 26 -3.06 -3.67 -17.21
C ALA A 26 -1.92 -3.03 -16.41
N ARG A 27 -1.85 -1.70 -16.46
CA ARG A 27 -1.06 -0.91 -15.54
C ARG A 27 -1.58 -1.33 -14.19
N ALA A 28 -0.78 -2.08 -13.44
CA ALA A 28 -1.06 -2.35 -12.04
C ALA A 28 -1.30 -0.96 -11.42
N ALA A 29 -2.55 -0.64 -11.17
CA ALA A 29 -2.90 0.59 -10.48
C ALA A 29 -2.09 0.52 -9.18
N ASP A 30 -1.29 1.55 -8.90
CA ASP A 30 -0.53 1.64 -7.65
C ASP A 30 -1.53 1.46 -6.52
N THR A 31 -1.56 0.24 -5.98
CA THR A 31 -2.62 -0.17 -5.08
C THR A 31 -2.35 0.48 -3.75
N THR A 32 -3.09 1.55 -3.46
CA THR A 32 -2.96 2.28 -2.20
C THR A 32 -3.53 1.47 -1.04
N ALA A 33 -3.09 1.75 0.17
CA ALA A 33 -3.55 1.03 1.34
C ALA A 33 -5.08 1.15 1.53
N PHE A 34 -5.67 2.30 1.23
CA PHE A 34 -7.13 2.47 1.33
C PHE A 34 -7.88 1.74 0.20
N GLY A 35 -7.28 1.64 -0.98
CA GLY A 35 -7.81 0.80 -2.06
C GLY A 35 -7.88 -0.67 -1.65
N LEU A 36 -6.91 -1.15 -0.87
CA LEU A 36 -6.90 -2.52 -0.35
C LEU A 36 -7.98 -2.80 0.70
N ILE A 37 -8.49 -1.80 1.43
CA ILE A 37 -9.64 -1.98 2.31
C ILE A 37 -10.86 -2.39 1.49
N LYS A 38 -11.12 -1.64 0.40
CA LYS A 38 -12.25 -1.92 -0.49
C LYS A 38 -12.14 -3.32 -1.12
N GLU A 39 -10.95 -3.70 -1.53
CA GLU A 39 -10.71 -5.04 -2.06
C GLU A 39 -10.85 -6.11 -0.97
N GLY A 40 -10.31 -5.85 0.22
CA GLY A 40 -10.37 -6.76 1.37
C GLY A 40 -11.78 -7.08 1.84
N ASN A 41 -12.71 -6.14 1.70
CA ASN A 41 -14.12 -6.36 2.03
C ASN A 41 -14.76 -7.53 1.26
N ARG A 42 -14.20 -7.94 0.13
CA ARG A 42 -14.67 -9.09 -0.64
C ARG A 42 -14.36 -10.43 0.01
N TYR A 43 -13.41 -10.45 0.94
CA TYR A 43 -12.85 -11.67 1.53
C TYR A 43 -13.19 -11.84 3.02
N VAL A 44 -13.97 -10.93 3.58
CA VAL A 44 -14.42 -10.96 4.98
C VAL A 44 -15.94 -11.05 5.09
N GLY A 45 -16.44 -11.50 6.23
CA GLY A 45 -17.89 -11.55 6.49
C GLY A 45 -18.54 -10.17 6.53
N GLU A 46 -19.85 -10.08 6.26
CA GLU A 46 -20.61 -8.81 6.22
C GLU A 46 -20.41 -7.95 7.47
N GLN A 47 -20.37 -8.57 8.63
CA GLN A 47 -20.18 -7.90 9.92
C GLN A 47 -18.75 -7.39 10.17
N SER A 48 -17.81 -7.74 9.29
CA SER A 48 -16.40 -7.31 9.35
C SER A 48 -16.07 -6.26 8.30
N LYS A 49 -16.93 -6.07 7.30
CA LYS A 49 -16.70 -5.10 6.22
C LYS A 49 -16.51 -3.68 6.78
N ASP A 50 -15.55 -2.98 6.20
CA ASP A 50 -15.14 -1.61 6.58
C ASP A 50 -14.68 -1.43 8.04
N ARG A 51 -14.61 -2.51 8.82
CA ARG A 51 -14.18 -2.48 10.23
C ARG A 51 -12.69 -2.78 10.36
N VAL A 52 -11.88 -1.97 9.70
CA VAL A 52 -10.41 -2.12 9.71
C VAL A 52 -9.85 -1.67 11.05
N VAL A 53 -9.01 -2.50 11.67
CA VAL A 53 -8.32 -2.18 12.92
C VAL A 53 -6.85 -1.82 12.70
N GLN A 54 -6.24 -2.33 11.63
CA GLN A 54 -4.84 -2.07 11.28
C GLN A 54 -4.60 -2.30 9.79
N ILE A 55 -3.71 -1.49 9.19
CA ILE A 55 -3.10 -1.79 7.90
C ILE A 55 -1.59 -1.77 8.10
N ARG A 56 -0.88 -2.78 7.57
CA ARG A 56 0.58 -2.81 7.64
C ARG A 56 1.18 -3.38 6.36
N SER A 57 2.41 -2.97 6.06
CA SER A 57 3.17 -3.50 4.94
C SER A 57 4.36 -4.33 5.39
N GLU A 58 4.92 -5.11 4.49
CA GLU A 58 6.30 -5.55 4.57
C GLU A 58 7.25 -4.40 4.18
N LYS A 59 8.55 -4.56 4.45
CA LYS A 59 9.57 -3.62 3.95
C LYS A 59 9.52 -3.62 2.42
N SER A 60 9.52 -2.44 1.83
CA SER A 60 9.57 -2.30 0.37
C SER A 60 10.90 -2.79 -0.20
N VAL A 61 10.89 -3.27 -1.44
CA VAL A 61 12.08 -3.78 -2.13
C VAL A 61 12.17 -3.15 -3.50
N GLY A 62 13.30 -2.50 -3.79
CA GLY A 62 13.55 -1.85 -5.08
C GLY A 62 12.78 -0.55 -5.34
N THR A 63 11.79 -0.25 -4.52
CA THR A 63 10.98 0.98 -4.57
C THR A 63 10.74 1.50 -3.17
N LEU A 64 10.18 2.70 -3.03
CA LEU A 64 9.74 3.22 -1.73
C LEU A 64 8.29 2.85 -1.40
N THR A 65 7.54 2.33 -2.36
CA THR A 65 6.16 1.87 -2.13
C THR A 65 6.17 0.37 -1.86
N PRO A 66 5.69 -0.09 -0.71
CA PRO A 66 5.56 -1.52 -0.43
C PRO A 66 4.59 -2.20 -1.39
N ASN A 67 4.89 -3.43 -1.75
CA ASN A 67 4.03 -4.26 -2.61
C ASN A 67 3.32 -5.40 -1.86
N ILE A 68 3.72 -5.67 -0.62
CA ILE A 68 3.06 -6.65 0.26
C ILE A 68 2.37 -5.91 1.40
N TRP A 69 1.08 -6.17 1.54
CA TRP A 69 0.23 -5.51 2.51
C TRP A 69 -0.63 -6.50 3.29
N PHE A 70 -0.98 -6.11 4.50
CA PHE A 70 -1.90 -6.83 5.38
C PHE A 70 -2.97 -5.86 5.85
N VAL A 71 -4.21 -6.16 5.57
CA VAL A 71 -5.36 -5.43 6.09
C VAL A 71 -6.02 -6.30 7.14
N VAL A 72 -6.13 -5.78 8.34
CA VAL A 72 -6.70 -6.48 9.49
C VAL A 72 -8.07 -5.90 9.80
N PHE A 73 -9.07 -6.75 9.69
CA PHE A 73 -10.46 -6.42 9.98
C PHE A 73 -10.86 -6.92 11.37
N TYR A 74 -11.69 -6.16 12.06
CA TYR A 74 -12.39 -6.68 13.21
C TYR A 74 -13.37 -7.76 12.76
N ASP A 75 -13.28 -8.94 13.36
CA ASP A 75 -14.14 -10.08 13.05
C ASP A 75 -14.73 -10.64 14.36
N PRO A 76 -15.99 -10.34 14.69
CA PRO A 76 -16.60 -10.79 15.94
C PRO A 76 -16.74 -12.31 16.02
N THR A 77 -16.66 -13.02 14.88
CA THR A 77 -16.77 -14.49 14.83
C THR A 77 -15.44 -15.20 15.03
N ALA A 78 -14.31 -14.50 14.86
CA ALA A 78 -13.00 -15.07 15.10
C ALA A 78 -12.65 -15.09 16.59
N SER A 79 -11.93 -16.12 17.05
CA SER A 79 -11.53 -16.27 18.45
C SER A 79 -10.78 -15.06 19.01
N LEU A 80 -9.92 -14.42 18.20
CA LEU A 80 -9.20 -13.20 18.56
C LEU A 80 -9.79 -11.94 17.89
N LYS A 81 -11.06 -11.98 17.54
CA LYS A 81 -11.80 -10.85 16.99
C LYS A 81 -11.14 -10.19 15.77
N SER A 82 -10.33 -10.94 15.00
CA SER A 82 -9.68 -10.38 13.82
C SER A 82 -9.52 -11.38 12.67
N THR A 83 -9.69 -10.87 11.44
CA THR A 83 -9.34 -11.55 10.20
C THR A 83 -8.35 -10.68 9.43
N GLU A 84 -7.25 -11.28 8.99
CA GLU A 84 -6.19 -10.64 8.21
C GLU A 84 -6.26 -11.07 6.77
N VAL A 85 -6.25 -10.11 5.85
CA VAL A 85 -6.14 -10.31 4.41
C VAL A 85 -4.78 -9.83 3.95
N LYS A 86 -3.97 -10.73 3.39
CA LYS A 86 -2.66 -10.41 2.80
C LYS A 86 -2.81 -10.15 1.31
N PHE A 87 -2.19 -9.08 0.84
CA PHE A 87 -2.12 -8.69 -0.57
C PHE A 87 -0.68 -8.67 -1.05
N GLY A 88 -0.47 -8.99 -2.33
CA GLY A 88 0.78 -8.80 -3.04
C GLY A 88 0.50 -8.21 -4.41
N ALA A 89 1.17 -7.11 -4.76
CA ALA A 89 0.94 -6.37 -6.00
C ALA A 89 -0.56 -6.08 -6.27
N GLY A 90 -1.31 -5.75 -5.21
CA GLY A 90 -2.74 -5.47 -5.29
C GLY A 90 -3.68 -6.67 -5.35
N GLN A 91 -3.14 -7.88 -5.43
CA GLN A 91 -3.94 -9.11 -5.47
C GLN A 91 -3.98 -9.80 -4.10
N MET A 92 -5.12 -10.37 -3.73
CA MET A 92 -5.24 -11.17 -2.51
C MET A 92 -4.40 -12.44 -2.61
N LEU A 93 -3.55 -12.65 -1.61
CA LEU A 93 -2.70 -13.82 -1.49
C LEU A 93 -3.26 -14.83 -0.49
N THR A 94 -3.64 -14.37 0.69
CA THR A 94 -4.18 -15.23 1.75
C THR A 94 -5.16 -14.49 2.64
N VAL A 95 -6.10 -15.26 3.22
CA VAL A 95 -6.97 -14.81 4.30
C VAL A 95 -6.70 -15.69 5.50
N LYS A 96 -6.47 -15.09 6.66
CA LYS A 96 -6.14 -15.80 7.91
C LYS A 96 -6.90 -15.22 9.09
N ARG A 97 -7.16 -16.05 10.08
CA ARG A 97 -7.57 -15.65 11.43
C ARG A 97 -6.37 -15.85 12.36
N PRO A 98 -5.44 -14.88 12.43
CA PRO A 98 -4.19 -15.05 13.16
C PRO A 98 -4.45 -15.21 14.65
N MET A 99 -3.70 -16.10 15.27
CA MET A 99 -3.61 -16.17 16.74
C MET A 99 -2.58 -15.10 17.16
N ARG A 100 -3.05 -13.94 17.56
CA ARG A 100 -2.19 -12.82 17.98
C ARG A 100 -1.79 -12.94 19.45
N LEU A 101 -1.00 -13.95 19.76
CA LEU A 101 -0.44 -14.08 21.12
C LEU A 101 0.68 -13.09 21.41
N LEU A 102 1.33 -12.50 20.38
CA LEU A 102 2.57 -11.71 20.54
C LEU A 102 2.47 -10.25 20.07
N GLU A 103 1.43 -9.88 19.34
CA GLU A 103 1.16 -8.49 18.99
C GLU A 103 -0.27 -8.16 19.43
N PRO A 104 -0.47 -7.65 20.65
CA PRO A 104 -1.78 -7.11 21.00
C PRO A 104 -2.10 -5.98 20.00
N VAL A 105 -3.30 -5.96 19.45
CA VAL A 105 -3.83 -4.79 18.77
C VAL A 105 -3.88 -3.69 19.82
N THR A 106 -2.78 -2.94 19.95
CA THR A 106 -2.67 -1.87 20.91
C THR A 106 -3.65 -0.77 20.51
N GLY A 107 -4.65 -0.55 21.31
CA GLY A 107 -5.63 0.50 21.07
C GLY A 107 -7.08 0.05 21.21
N GLY A 108 -7.31 -1.11 21.84
CA GLY A 108 -8.66 -1.70 21.95
C GLY A 108 -9.17 -2.16 20.59
N ASP A 109 -10.02 -3.17 20.57
CA ASP A 109 -10.57 -3.82 19.37
C ASP A 109 -11.53 -2.93 18.55
N LEU A 110 -11.33 -1.60 18.61
CA LEU A 110 -12.18 -0.65 17.92
C LEU A 110 -11.62 -0.37 16.53
N PRO A 111 -12.46 -0.47 15.49
CA PRO A 111 -12.06 -0.12 14.12
C PRO A 111 -11.59 1.32 13.98
N LEU A 112 -10.74 1.55 13.02
CA LEU A 112 -10.39 2.89 12.55
C LEU A 112 -11.63 3.60 12.00
N ASP A 113 -11.77 4.88 12.34
CA ASP A 113 -12.85 5.71 11.83
C ASP A 113 -12.53 6.10 10.37
N ARG A 114 -13.22 5.49 9.42
CA ARG A 114 -13.00 5.70 7.98
C ARG A 114 -13.17 7.15 7.54
N ASP A 115 -14.08 7.88 8.16
CA ASP A 115 -14.34 9.29 7.82
C ASP A 115 -13.17 10.20 8.21
N LYS A 116 -12.33 9.73 9.13
CA LYS A 116 -11.10 10.40 9.57
C LYS A 116 -9.84 9.94 8.83
N LEU A 117 -9.94 9.00 7.91
CA LEU A 117 -8.83 8.54 7.08
C LEU A 117 -8.81 9.34 5.77
N LYS A 118 -8.01 10.42 5.72
CA LYS A 118 -7.87 11.30 4.55
C LYS A 118 -6.53 11.13 3.84
N ILE A 119 -5.47 10.84 4.59
CA ILE A 119 -4.10 10.68 4.09
C ILE A 119 -3.85 9.19 3.84
N ASP A 120 -3.67 8.81 2.58
CA ASP A 120 -3.37 7.42 2.20
C ASP A 120 -1.86 7.15 2.22
N SER A 121 -1.48 5.90 2.03
CA SER A 121 -0.08 5.44 2.11
C SER A 121 0.91 6.19 1.20
N PRO A 122 0.60 6.55 -0.07
CA PRO A 122 1.54 7.33 -0.88
C PRO A 122 1.82 8.72 -0.32
N GLU A 123 0.79 9.40 0.16
CA GLU A 123 0.93 10.73 0.77
C GLU A 123 1.70 10.65 2.08
N ALA A 124 1.42 9.66 2.92
CA ALA A 124 2.14 9.45 4.17
C ALA A 124 3.64 9.24 3.94
N ILE A 125 4.02 8.45 2.91
CA ILE A 125 5.41 8.29 2.49
C ILE A 125 6.00 9.64 2.09
N GLN A 126 5.32 10.41 1.23
CA GLN A 126 5.82 11.71 0.76
C GLN A 126 6.04 12.70 1.90
N ILE A 127 5.14 12.73 2.88
CA ILE A 127 5.27 13.58 4.07
C ILE A 127 6.50 13.16 4.91
N ALA A 128 6.66 11.85 5.11
CA ALA A 128 7.80 11.32 5.86
C ALA A 128 9.14 11.61 5.17
N LEU A 129 9.19 11.56 3.83
CA LEU A 129 10.41 11.84 3.06
C LEU A 129 10.81 13.32 3.04
N LYS A 130 9.89 14.24 3.33
CA LYS A 130 10.17 15.69 3.39
C LYS A 130 10.85 16.15 4.68
N GLN A 131 11.22 15.23 5.58
CA GLN A 131 11.90 15.62 6.82
C GLN A 131 13.30 16.18 6.53
N PRO A 132 13.67 17.39 7.05
CA PRO A 132 14.94 18.04 6.75
C PRO A 132 16.17 17.17 7.08
N MET A 133 16.06 16.32 8.09
CA MET A 133 17.13 15.41 8.50
C MET A 133 17.52 14.40 7.41
N LEU A 134 16.69 14.19 6.38
CA LEU A 134 16.89 13.19 5.33
C LEU A 134 17.60 13.74 4.10
N GLU A 135 17.86 15.05 4.03
CA GLU A 135 18.36 15.75 2.84
C GLU A 135 19.66 15.16 2.26
N HIS A 136 20.55 14.62 3.13
CA HIS A 136 21.84 14.05 2.73
C HIS A 136 21.86 12.53 2.68
N LEU A 137 20.68 11.89 2.79
CA LEU A 137 20.53 10.44 2.79
C LEU A 137 19.80 9.98 1.54
N LYS A 138 20.18 8.81 1.06
CA LYS A 138 19.39 8.08 0.06
C LYS A 138 18.46 7.13 0.78
N ILE A 139 17.16 7.43 0.77
CA ILE A 139 16.17 6.50 1.30
C ILE A 139 16.04 5.30 0.36
N THR A 140 16.17 4.11 0.89
CA THR A 140 16.26 2.86 0.13
C THR A 140 15.01 2.02 0.25
N ALA A 141 14.32 2.10 1.38
CA ALA A 141 13.08 1.36 1.61
C ALA A 141 12.19 2.03 2.64
N THR A 142 10.91 1.66 2.62
CA THR A 142 9.93 2.04 3.63
C THR A 142 9.17 0.81 4.14
N ARG A 143 8.58 0.94 5.32
CA ARG A 143 7.57 0.05 5.87
C ARG A 143 6.51 0.89 6.55
N LEU A 144 5.25 0.60 6.31
CA LEU A 144 4.14 1.37 6.83
C LEU A 144 3.27 0.55 7.77
N THR A 145 2.78 1.22 8.79
CA THR A 145 1.73 0.68 9.65
C THR A 145 0.74 1.80 9.96
N LEU A 146 -0.53 1.58 9.66
CA LEU A 146 -1.64 2.44 10.08
C LEU A 146 -2.27 1.79 11.30
N ASP A 147 -2.15 2.45 12.42
CA ASP A 147 -2.73 2.03 13.70
C ASP A 147 -3.58 3.14 14.30
N ARG A 148 -4.46 2.73 15.19
CA ARG A 148 -5.09 3.63 16.13
C ARG A 148 -4.12 3.97 17.25
N VAL A 149 -3.97 5.25 17.58
CA VAL A 149 -3.14 5.67 18.69
C VAL A 149 -3.97 5.78 19.95
N GLY A 150 -3.46 5.18 21.03
CA GLY A 150 -4.07 5.27 22.36
C GLY A 150 -4.03 6.70 22.93
N GLU A 151 -4.88 6.96 23.92
CA GLU A 151 -4.89 8.22 24.66
C GLU A 151 -3.53 8.46 25.31
N GLY A 152 -2.99 9.67 25.16
CA GLY A 152 -1.77 10.10 25.86
C GLY A 152 -0.46 9.92 25.10
N VAL A 153 -0.44 9.26 23.94
CA VAL A 153 0.81 9.04 23.20
C VAL A 153 1.22 10.25 22.34
N LEU A 154 0.26 11.08 21.93
CA LEU A 154 0.49 12.20 21.00
C LEU A 154 -0.30 13.43 21.43
N GLY A 155 0.38 14.51 21.74
CA GLY A 155 -0.21 15.77 22.18
C GLY A 155 -1.18 16.45 21.21
N HIS A 156 -1.31 15.98 19.97
CA HIS A 156 -2.14 16.58 18.93
C HIS A 156 -3.08 15.58 18.24
N ALA A 157 -2.88 14.28 18.39
CA ALA A 157 -3.80 13.28 17.84
C ALA A 157 -4.86 12.95 18.90
N GLY A 158 -6.12 13.25 18.60
CA GLY A 158 -7.25 12.90 19.46
C GLY A 158 -7.39 11.38 19.64
N PRO A 159 -8.08 10.94 20.70
CA PRO A 159 -8.28 9.53 20.97
C PRO A 159 -8.94 8.83 19.77
N GLY A 160 -8.35 7.72 19.35
CA GLY A 160 -8.89 6.91 18.25
C GLY A 160 -8.55 7.39 16.86
N GLN A 161 -7.70 8.37 16.70
CA GLN A 161 -7.22 8.85 15.41
C GLN A 161 -6.25 7.82 14.81
N GLY A 162 -6.39 7.57 13.49
CA GLY A 162 -5.44 6.78 12.73
C GLY A 162 -4.11 7.52 12.53
N VAL A 163 -2.99 6.83 12.74
CA VAL A 163 -1.66 7.37 12.52
C VAL A 163 -0.83 6.41 11.68
N TRP A 164 -0.25 6.93 10.62
CA TRP A 164 0.74 6.24 9.83
C TRP A 164 2.10 6.27 10.52
N LYS A 165 2.65 5.12 10.84
CA LYS A 165 4.05 4.93 11.25
C LYS A 165 4.84 4.55 10.01
N VAL A 166 5.60 5.48 9.49
CA VAL A 166 6.44 5.30 8.29
C VAL A 166 7.87 5.03 8.74
N ARG A 167 8.28 3.77 8.73
CA ARG A 167 9.64 3.34 9.05
C ARG A 167 10.51 3.45 7.82
N LEU A 168 11.72 3.99 7.99
CA LEU A 168 12.62 4.33 6.91
C LEU A 168 13.93 3.57 7.02
N TRP A 169 14.44 3.14 5.87
CA TRP A 169 15.81 2.66 5.67
C TRP A 169 16.53 3.62 4.75
N ALA A 170 17.80 3.86 5.06
CA ALA A 170 18.62 4.77 4.29
C ALA A 170 20.05 4.28 4.16
N SER A 171 20.75 4.78 3.15
CA SER A 171 22.19 4.68 2.97
C SER A 171 22.79 6.06 2.79
N LYS A 172 24.11 6.20 3.04
CA LYS A 172 24.83 7.41 2.66
C LYS A 172 24.86 7.54 1.14
N LEU A 173 24.76 8.74 0.64
CA LEU A 173 24.90 9.01 -0.81
C LEU A 173 26.25 8.54 -1.37
N ARG A 174 27.31 8.59 -0.54
CA ARG A 174 28.69 8.19 -0.92
C ARG A 174 29.00 6.71 -0.69
N ASP A 175 28.20 6.01 0.13
CA ASP A 175 28.37 4.59 0.40
C ASP A 175 26.97 3.90 0.39
N PRO A 176 26.42 3.64 -0.79
CA PRO A 176 25.09 3.05 -0.94
C PRO A 176 25.02 1.56 -0.55
N ALA A 177 26.16 0.92 -0.26
CA ALA A 177 26.21 -0.50 0.11
C ALA A 177 25.73 -0.77 1.54
N ARG A 178 25.73 0.24 2.41
CA ARG A 178 25.26 0.14 3.80
C ARG A 178 23.86 0.70 3.93
N ASP A 179 22.89 -0.19 3.96
CA ASP A 179 21.48 0.11 4.21
C ASP A 179 21.14 -0.12 5.70
N ALA A 180 20.71 0.89 6.39
CA ALA A 180 20.37 0.81 7.81
C ALA A 180 18.96 1.34 8.08
N GLU A 181 18.26 0.75 9.05
CA GLU A 181 17.03 1.31 9.59
C GLU A 181 17.34 2.57 10.39
N ILE A 182 16.81 3.70 9.96
CA ILE A 182 17.05 5.02 10.58
C ILE A 182 15.93 5.48 11.49
N GLY A 183 14.88 4.68 11.65
CA GLY A 183 13.76 5.00 12.55
C GLY A 183 12.45 5.25 11.82
N GLU A 184 11.55 6.01 12.43
CA GLU A 184 10.21 6.21 11.92
C GLU A 184 9.68 7.63 12.08
N VAL A 185 8.81 8.03 11.15
CA VAL A 185 8.03 9.26 11.18
C VAL A 185 6.57 8.89 11.34
N TRP A 186 5.88 9.54 12.26
CA TRP A 186 4.46 9.32 12.50
C TRP A 186 3.66 10.45 11.89
N VAL A 187 2.73 10.12 11.00
CA VAL A 187 1.93 11.06 10.22
C VAL A 187 0.46 10.83 10.53
N SER A 188 -0.25 11.86 10.92
CA SER A 188 -1.68 11.82 11.14
C SER A 188 -2.41 11.42 9.86
N ALA A 189 -3.25 10.40 9.92
CA ALA A 189 -4.06 9.97 8.79
C ALA A 189 -5.24 10.90 8.50
N LEU A 190 -5.51 11.88 9.36
CA LEU A 190 -6.59 12.85 9.19
C LEU A 190 -6.16 14.05 8.34
N ASP A 191 -5.00 14.65 8.66
CA ASP A 191 -4.58 15.94 8.13
C ASP A 191 -3.13 15.99 7.63
N GLY A 192 -2.39 14.87 7.75
CA GLY A 192 -1.00 14.77 7.29
C GLY A 192 0.02 15.44 8.20
N GLN A 193 -0.36 15.94 9.38
CA GLN A 193 0.61 16.50 10.31
C GLN A 193 1.58 15.43 10.80
N VAL A 194 2.86 15.79 10.93
CA VAL A 194 3.86 14.95 11.57
C VAL A 194 3.68 15.05 13.07
N VAL A 195 3.20 13.98 13.68
CA VAL A 195 2.90 13.91 15.12
C VAL A 195 4.08 13.42 15.95
N LYS A 196 5.01 12.69 15.33
CA LYS A 196 6.26 12.24 15.94
C LYS A 196 7.34 12.04 14.88
N ASN A 197 8.56 12.44 15.21
CA ASN A 197 9.74 12.17 14.41
C ASN A 197 10.80 11.48 15.31
N ASP A 198 11.05 10.18 15.08
CA ASP A 198 12.03 9.36 15.81
C ASP A 198 13.06 8.82 14.81
N LEU A 199 13.72 9.74 14.11
CA LEU A 199 14.78 9.41 13.16
C LEU A 199 16.15 9.45 13.85
N LYS A 200 16.95 8.40 13.62
CA LYS A 200 18.31 8.21 14.15
C LYS A 200 19.29 8.10 12.98
N ILE A 201 19.55 9.23 12.35
CA ILE A 201 20.38 9.31 11.12
C ILE A 201 21.82 8.88 11.34
N ASN A 202 22.34 8.98 12.57
CA ASN A 202 23.67 8.51 12.96
C ASN A 202 23.88 6.99 12.79
N ARG A 203 22.82 6.21 12.56
CA ARG A 203 22.93 4.77 12.28
C ARG A 203 23.48 4.45 10.89
N VAL A 204 23.52 5.44 10.02
CA VAL A 204 24.06 5.33 8.66
C VAL A 204 25.52 5.74 8.61
N ASP A 205 26.07 6.28 9.72
CA ASP A 205 27.46 6.71 9.85
C ASP A 205 28.46 5.56 9.97
#